data_72ef63f2ae5884b927d696b63183c6d2
#
_entry.id   72ef63f2ae5884b927d696b63183c6d2
#
_cell.length_a   1.000
_cell.length_b   1.000
_cell.length_c   1.000
_cell.angle_alpha   90.00
_cell.angle_beta   90.00
_cell.angle_gamma   90.00
#
_symmetry.space_group_name_H-M   'P 1'
#
loop_
_entity.id
_entity.type
_entity.pdbx_description
1 polymer ?
#
loop_
_entity_poly.entity_id
_entity_poly.type
_entity_poly.pdbx_seq_one_letter_code
_entity_poly.pdbx_strand_id
1 'polypeptide(L)'
;GAGSIALNGSSVNIKNGSLLFLQNRGLQPASDIDINATESLEVTEISADGKIRGSIINETLAGIGGNINIVTPRLFVSNGGGIGSKTFSPAPGGNIFLDVSESIEVIGYSQVNPLVYSAIASVSFGDGKAGNMTAFTKNFSVLDSATISGASFGKGNGGNLDINTQTLEVRGSGLG
;
A
#
# COMPACT_ATOMS: atom_id res chain seq x y z
N GLY A 1 0.71 -16.24 16.08
CA GLY A 1 0.86 -15.05 15.23
C GLY A 1 1.33 -15.43 13.84
N ALA A 2 1.10 -14.59 12.85
CA ALA A 2 1.68 -14.77 11.53
C ALA A 2 3.20 -14.57 11.59
N GLY A 3 3.96 -15.26 10.72
CA GLY A 3 5.37 -14.94 10.51
C GLY A 3 5.54 -13.59 9.83
N SER A 4 6.74 -13.01 9.84
CA SER A 4 7.08 -11.78 9.13
C SER A 4 7.50 -12.06 7.69
N ILE A 5 7.44 -11.03 6.83
CA ILE A 5 8.02 -11.05 5.49
C ILE A 5 9.12 -10.00 5.46
N ALA A 6 10.33 -10.40 5.08
CA ALA A 6 11.45 -9.49 4.88
C ALA A 6 12.05 -9.71 3.48
N LEU A 7 12.07 -8.66 2.66
CA LEU A 7 12.67 -8.68 1.33
C LEU A 7 13.83 -7.69 1.27
N ASN A 8 14.98 -8.16 0.77
CA ASN A 8 16.16 -7.34 0.53
C ASN A 8 16.66 -7.60 -0.89
N GLY A 9 16.91 -6.56 -1.66
CA GLY A 9 17.38 -6.67 -3.03
C GLY A 9 17.77 -5.32 -3.64
N SER A 10 18.31 -5.33 -4.85
CA SER A 10 18.54 -4.08 -5.57
C SER A 10 17.23 -3.54 -6.16
N SER A 11 16.57 -4.35 -6.95
CA SER A 11 15.26 -4.01 -7.51
C SER A 11 14.25 -5.10 -7.13
N VAL A 12 13.13 -4.68 -6.54
CA VAL A 12 12.02 -5.57 -6.14
C VAL A 12 10.82 -5.29 -7.04
N ASN A 13 10.30 -6.34 -7.68
CA ASN A 13 9.18 -6.21 -8.63
C ASN A 13 8.04 -7.16 -8.26
N ILE A 14 6.85 -6.60 -8.03
CA ILE A 14 5.60 -7.32 -7.77
C ILE A 14 4.66 -7.01 -8.94
N LYS A 15 4.47 -7.97 -9.86
CA LYS A 15 3.83 -7.73 -11.16
C LYS A 15 2.78 -8.79 -11.52
N ASN A 16 1.93 -8.48 -12.50
CA ASN A 16 1.03 -9.44 -13.16
C ASN A 16 0.13 -10.23 -12.20
N GLY A 17 -0.45 -9.56 -11.20
CA GLY A 17 -1.30 -10.22 -10.21
C GLY A 17 -0.53 -11.00 -9.14
N SER A 18 0.78 -10.82 -9.02
CA SER A 18 1.57 -11.42 -7.94
C SER A 18 1.23 -10.76 -6.61
N LEU A 19 1.18 -11.57 -5.55
CA LEU A 19 0.73 -11.12 -4.25
C LEU A 19 1.80 -11.39 -3.19
N LEU A 20 2.27 -10.34 -2.54
CA LEU A 20 3.01 -10.42 -1.28
C LEU A 20 1.99 -10.22 -0.14
N PHE A 21 1.64 -11.31 0.54
CA PHE A 21 0.49 -11.33 1.43
C PHE A 21 0.83 -11.89 2.80
N LEU A 22 0.57 -11.10 3.82
CA LEU A 22 0.62 -11.50 5.22
C LEU A 22 -0.77 -11.37 5.82
N GLN A 23 -1.30 -12.45 6.41
CA GLN A 23 -2.62 -12.44 7.04
C GLN A 23 -2.54 -12.91 8.49
N ASN A 24 -3.03 -12.11 9.41
CA ASN A 24 -3.20 -12.47 10.82
C ASN A 24 -4.66 -12.79 11.12
N ARG A 25 -4.91 -14.04 11.53
CA ARG A 25 -6.24 -14.50 11.99
C ARG A 25 -6.32 -14.66 13.51
N GLY A 26 -5.18 -14.52 14.20
CA GLY A 26 -5.09 -14.72 15.64
C GLY A 26 -5.25 -13.42 16.42
N LEU A 27 -5.45 -13.54 17.73
CA LEU A 27 -5.59 -12.40 18.64
C LEU A 27 -4.25 -11.72 18.97
N GLN A 28 -3.13 -12.40 18.75
CA GLN A 28 -1.81 -11.79 18.92
C GLN A 28 -1.56 -10.74 17.86
N PRO A 29 -0.73 -9.71 18.14
CA PRO A 29 -0.34 -8.74 17.12
C PRO A 29 0.19 -9.41 15.85
N ALA A 30 -0.17 -8.86 14.71
CA ALA A 30 0.42 -9.27 13.43
C ALA A 30 1.88 -8.85 13.34
N SER A 31 2.66 -9.59 12.56
CA SER A 31 4.03 -9.21 12.21
C SER A 31 4.05 -8.27 11.01
N ASP A 32 5.20 -7.67 10.78
CA ASP A 32 5.39 -6.66 9.74
C ASP A 32 5.81 -7.28 8.39
N ILE A 33 5.62 -6.51 7.33
CA ILE A 33 6.23 -6.69 6.01
C ILE A 33 7.31 -5.61 5.88
N ASP A 34 8.56 -6.03 5.76
CA ASP A 34 9.73 -5.17 5.62
C ASP A 34 10.34 -5.34 4.23
N ILE A 35 10.47 -4.25 3.48
CA ILE A 35 11.05 -4.26 2.13
C ILE A 35 12.16 -3.22 2.07
N ASN A 36 13.36 -3.69 1.72
CA ASN A 36 14.53 -2.85 1.50
C ASN A 36 15.08 -3.10 0.09
N ALA A 37 14.89 -2.14 -0.80
CA ALA A 37 15.40 -2.18 -2.16
C ALA A 37 16.40 -1.05 -2.37
N THR A 38 17.63 -1.38 -2.82
CA THR A 38 18.69 -0.36 -2.95
C THR A 38 18.58 0.50 -4.21
N GLU A 39 17.71 0.12 -5.16
CA GLU A 39 17.45 0.86 -6.40
C GLU A 39 15.97 1.24 -6.57
N SER A 40 15.07 0.25 -6.52
CA SER A 40 13.64 0.50 -6.74
C SER A 40 12.72 -0.60 -6.22
N LEU A 41 11.50 -0.20 -5.85
CA LEU A 41 10.35 -1.10 -5.67
C LEU A 41 9.27 -0.73 -6.68
N GLU A 42 8.83 -1.73 -7.46
CA GLU A 42 7.73 -1.59 -8.40
C GLU A 42 6.60 -2.55 -8.05
N VAL A 43 5.37 -2.02 -7.94
CA VAL A 43 4.15 -2.79 -7.68
C VAL A 43 3.16 -2.43 -8.78
N THR A 44 2.94 -3.35 -9.72
CA THR A 44 2.22 -3.01 -10.94
C THR A 44 1.39 -4.18 -11.46
N GLU A 45 0.41 -3.82 -12.27
CA GLU A 45 -0.42 -4.72 -13.06
C GLU A 45 -1.34 -5.65 -12.24
N ILE A 46 -2.38 -6.08 -12.89
CA ILE A 46 -3.26 -7.15 -12.42
C ILE A 46 -3.05 -8.39 -13.29
N SER A 47 -3.55 -9.53 -12.86
CA SER A 47 -3.52 -10.74 -13.67
C SER A 47 -4.24 -10.54 -15.00
N ALA A 48 -3.85 -11.31 -16.03
CA ALA A 48 -4.41 -11.19 -17.39
C ALA A 48 -5.93 -11.43 -17.43
N ASP A 49 -6.49 -12.18 -16.47
CA ASP A 49 -7.94 -12.40 -16.33
C ASP A 49 -8.65 -11.29 -15.54
N GLY A 50 -7.92 -10.26 -15.11
CA GLY A 50 -8.44 -9.09 -14.40
C GLY A 50 -8.86 -9.31 -12.94
N LYS A 51 -8.54 -10.47 -12.34
CA LYS A 51 -9.07 -10.84 -11.01
C LYS A 51 -8.10 -10.57 -9.87
N ILE A 52 -6.81 -10.73 -10.08
CA ILE A 52 -5.81 -10.62 -9.02
C ILE A 52 -4.97 -9.37 -9.26
N ARG A 53 -4.92 -8.52 -8.27
CA ARG A 53 -4.11 -7.31 -8.26
C ARG A 53 -2.67 -7.63 -7.86
N GLY A 54 -1.68 -7.14 -8.62
CA GLY A 54 -0.29 -7.12 -8.16
C GLY A 54 -0.19 -6.27 -6.89
N SER A 55 0.17 -6.87 -5.75
CA SER A 55 0.05 -6.11 -4.50
C SER A 55 0.91 -6.62 -3.34
N ILE A 56 1.16 -5.69 -2.41
CA ILE A 56 1.72 -5.92 -1.09
C ILE A 56 0.62 -5.66 -0.08
N ILE A 57 0.20 -6.68 0.67
CA ILE A 57 -0.92 -6.57 1.61
C ILE A 57 -0.57 -7.19 2.96
N ASN A 58 -0.76 -6.41 4.03
CA ASN A 58 -0.81 -6.90 5.39
C ASN A 58 -2.26 -6.82 5.88
N GLU A 59 -2.88 -7.98 6.12
CA GLU A 59 -4.29 -8.08 6.47
C GLU A 59 -4.48 -8.66 7.86
N THR A 60 -5.35 -8.04 8.65
CA THR A 60 -5.64 -8.48 10.03
C THR A 60 -7.13 -8.73 10.20
N LEU A 61 -7.48 -9.99 10.54
CA LEU A 61 -8.85 -10.40 10.84
C LEU A 61 -9.14 -10.33 12.35
N ALA A 62 -8.10 -10.49 13.19
CA ALA A 62 -8.18 -10.36 14.64
C ALA A 62 -6.83 -9.88 15.19
N GLY A 63 -6.85 -9.26 16.38
CA GLY A 63 -5.65 -8.67 16.99
C GLY A 63 -5.24 -7.34 16.35
N ILE A 64 -4.08 -6.82 16.73
CA ILE A 64 -3.50 -5.58 16.20
C ILE A 64 -2.85 -5.86 14.84
N GLY A 65 -3.02 -4.95 13.88
CA GLY A 65 -2.43 -5.04 12.55
C GLY A 65 -0.92 -4.87 12.54
N GLY A 66 -0.23 -5.61 11.66
CA GLY A 66 1.20 -5.44 11.39
C GLY A 66 1.44 -4.34 10.35
N ASN A 67 2.61 -3.74 10.42
CA ASN A 67 2.99 -2.63 9.57
C ASN A 67 3.51 -3.09 8.19
N ILE A 68 3.58 -2.15 7.25
CA ILE A 68 4.32 -2.28 5.99
C ILE A 68 5.39 -1.20 6.03
N ASN A 69 6.66 -1.62 6.02
CA ASN A 69 7.82 -0.73 6.05
C ASN A 69 8.57 -0.86 4.72
N ILE A 70 8.75 0.24 4.01
CA ILE A 70 9.41 0.29 2.70
C ILE A 70 10.54 1.30 2.75
N VAL A 71 11.74 0.83 2.43
CA VAL A 71 12.94 1.66 2.27
C VAL A 71 13.49 1.46 0.86
N THR A 72 13.53 2.50 0.04
CA THR A 72 14.02 2.43 -1.35
C THR A 72 14.29 3.84 -1.90
N PRO A 73 15.17 4.02 -2.89
CA PRO A 73 15.25 5.29 -3.59
C PRO A 73 13.98 5.64 -4.37
N ARG A 74 13.38 4.68 -5.05
CA ARG A 74 12.20 4.90 -5.91
C ARG A 74 11.11 3.87 -5.64
N LEU A 75 9.89 4.35 -5.44
CA LEU A 75 8.68 3.54 -5.31
C LEU A 75 7.73 3.89 -6.47
N PHE A 76 7.36 2.88 -7.25
CA PHE A 76 6.45 3.01 -8.36
C PHE A 76 5.26 2.05 -8.22
N VAL A 77 4.05 2.62 -8.19
CA VAL A 77 2.78 1.87 -8.08
C VAL A 77 1.90 2.25 -9.26
N SER A 78 1.66 1.33 -10.19
CA SER A 78 0.96 1.66 -11.43
C SER A 78 0.08 0.52 -11.95
N ASN A 79 -0.67 0.80 -13.04
CA ASN A 79 -1.47 -0.19 -13.78
C ASN A 79 -2.37 -1.05 -12.88
N GLY A 80 -2.96 -0.44 -11.86
CA GLY A 80 -3.80 -1.13 -10.89
C GLY A 80 -3.04 -1.81 -9.75
N GLY A 81 -1.72 -1.63 -9.65
CA GLY A 81 -0.92 -2.13 -8.53
C GLY A 81 -1.36 -1.55 -7.17
N GLY A 82 -1.05 -2.23 -6.09
CA GLY A 82 -1.49 -1.81 -4.76
C GLY A 82 -0.59 -2.16 -3.58
N ILE A 83 -0.50 -1.22 -2.64
CA ILE A 83 0.10 -1.44 -1.32
C ILE A 83 -0.97 -1.16 -0.28
N GLY A 84 -1.22 -2.10 0.62
CA GLY A 84 -2.31 -1.93 1.56
C GLY A 84 -2.17 -2.62 2.91
N SER A 85 -2.51 -1.88 3.96
CA SER A 85 -2.82 -2.43 5.28
C SER A 85 -4.33 -2.49 5.44
N LYS A 86 -4.86 -3.68 5.77
CA LYS A 86 -6.30 -3.89 5.94
C LYS A 86 -6.60 -4.47 7.31
N THR A 87 -7.58 -3.91 8.00
CA THR A 87 -8.08 -4.52 9.23
C THR A 87 -9.58 -4.78 9.17
N PHE A 88 -9.96 -5.96 9.61
CA PHE A 88 -11.35 -6.37 9.90
C PHE A 88 -11.55 -6.55 11.42
N SER A 89 -10.50 -6.30 12.18
CA SER A 89 -10.43 -6.45 13.63
C SER A 89 -11.10 -5.27 14.36
N PRO A 90 -11.59 -5.44 15.59
CA PRO A 90 -11.90 -4.34 16.47
C PRO A 90 -10.65 -3.63 17.04
N ALA A 91 -9.47 -4.22 16.91
CA ALA A 91 -8.20 -3.59 17.26
C ALA A 91 -7.64 -2.73 16.10
N PRO A 92 -6.69 -1.80 16.36
CA PRO A 92 -6.12 -0.95 15.34
C PRO A 92 -5.45 -1.73 14.20
N GLY A 93 -5.59 -1.23 12.98
CA GLY A 93 -4.86 -1.70 11.80
C GLY A 93 -3.38 -1.30 11.82
N GLY A 94 -2.58 -1.94 10.97
CA GLY A 94 -1.16 -1.64 10.82
C GLY A 94 -0.90 -0.37 10.02
N ASN A 95 0.24 0.26 10.29
CA ASN A 95 0.67 1.47 9.61
C ASN A 95 1.44 1.15 8.31
N ILE A 96 1.56 2.15 7.45
CA ILE A 96 2.41 2.11 6.27
C ILE A 96 3.49 3.19 6.42
N PHE A 97 4.75 2.78 6.40
CA PHE A 97 5.91 3.66 6.45
C PHE A 97 6.69 3.57 5.15
N LEU A 98 6.86 4.72 4.50
CA LEU A 98 7.55 4.85 3.22
C LEU A 98 8.75 5.81 3.43
N ASP A 99 9.95 5.26 3.49
CA ASP A 99 11.20 6.02 3.48
C ASP A 99 11.84 5.89 2.08
N VAL A 100 11.50 6.84 1.21
CA VAL A 100 11.81 6.78 -0.22
C VAL A 100 12.63 8.00 -0.61
N SER A 101 13.93 7.82 -0.78
CA SER A 101 14.88 8.95 -0.85
C SER A 101 14.76 9.83 -2.11
N GLU A 102 14.13 9.36 -3.21
CA GLU A 102 14.02 10.09 -4.48
C GLU A 102 12.57 10.39 -4.88
N SER A 103 11.78 9.34 -5.21
CA SER A 103 10.41 9.54 -5.70
C SER A 103 9.45 8.44 -5.30
N ILE A 104 8.22 8.85 -4.97
CA ILE A 104 7.03 7.99 -4.88
C ILE A 104 6.09 8.41 -6.01
N GLU A 105 5.74 7.43 -6.85
CA GLU A 105 4.83 7.65 -7.97
C GLU A 105 3.69 6.64 -7.90
N VAL A 106 2.46 7.13 -7.74
CA VAL A 106 1.24 6.31 -7.76
C VAL A 106 0.42 6.78 -8.95
N ILE A 107 0.30 5.93 -9.99
CA ILE A 107 -0.19 6.39 -11.29
C ILE A 107 -1.25 5.45 -11.86
N GLY A 108 -2.35 6.02 -12.30
CA GLY A 108 -3.31 5.41 -13.19
C GLY A 108 -4.13 4.27 -12.61
N TYR A 109 -4.62 3.47 -13.50
CA TYR A 109 -5.48 2.31 -13.24
C TYR A 109 -5.12 1.16 -14.18
N SER A 110 -5.68 -0.01 -13.94
CA SER A 110 -5.43 -1.19 -14.79
C SER A 110 -6.08 -1.04 -16.17
N GLN A 111 -5.33 -1.32 -17.22
CA GLN A 111 -5.85 -1.37 -18.59
C GLN A 111 -6.75 -2.60 -18.83
N VAL A 112 -6.59 -3.66 -18.04
CA VAL A 112 -7.40 -4.89 -18.12
C VAL A 112 -8.74 -4.71 -17.40
N ASN A 113 -8.73 -3.99 -16.26
CA ASN A 113 -9.93 -3.68 -15.49
C ASN A 113 -9.87 -2.23 -14.99
N PRO A 114 -10.48 -1.26 -15.70
CA PRO A 114 -10.40 0.16 -15.35
C PRO A 114 -10.99 0.54 -13.99
N LEU A 115 -11.71 -0.36 -13.31
CA LEU A 115 -12.19 -0.13 -11.95
C LEU A 115 -11.12 -0.41 -10.88
N VAL A 116 -9.97 -0.95 -11.27
CA VAL A 116 -8.84 -1.21 -10.37
C VAL A 116 -7.81 -0.11 -10.49
N TYR A 117 -7.91 0.89 -9.62
CA TYR A 117 -6.96 2.02 -9.55
C TYR A 117 -5.67 1.61 -8.86
N SER A 118 -4.56 2.22 -9.25
CA SER A 118 -3.30 2.14 -8.51
C SER A 118 -3.47 2.81 -7.14
N ALA A 119 -3.02 2.17 -6.06
CA ALA A 119 -3.33 2.69 -4.73
C ALA A 119 -2.29 2.36 -3.68
N ILE A 120 -2.09 3.29 -2.74
CA ILE A 120 -1.49 3.01 -1.43
C ILE A 120 -2.54 3.36 -0.37
N ALA A 121 -2.97 2.38 0.44
CA ALA A 121 -4.10 2.60 1.33
C ALA A 121 -3.97 1.85 2.66
N SER A 122 -4.34 2.51 3.75
CA SER A 122 -4.65 1.86 5.02
C SER A 122 -6.16 1.90 5.23
N VAL A 123 -6.80 0.73 5.39
CA VAL A 123 -8.26 0.65 5.39
C VAL A 123 -8.75 -0.20 6.57
N SER A 124 -9.75 0.32 7.27
CA SER A 124 -10.52 -0.45 8.25
C SER A 124 -11.89 -0.83 7.70
N PHE A 125 -12.20 -2.12 7.76
CA PHE A 125 -13.54 -2.67 7.53
C PHE A 125 -14.22 -3.11 8.83
N GLY A 126 -13.48 -3.10 9.95
CA GLY A 126 -13.94 -3.46 11.28
C GLY A 126 -14.24 -2.26 12.17
N ASP A 127 -14.38 -2.51 13.45
CA ASP A 127 -14.60 -1.48 14.47
C ASP A 127 -13.29 -0.80 14.92
N GLY A 128 -12.13 -1.37 14.57
CA GLY A 128 -10.82 -0.81 14.83
C GLY A 128 -10.47 0.37 13.91
N LYS A 129 -9.61 1.27 14.41
CA LYS A 129 -9.07 2.38 13.62
C LYS A 129 -8.21 1.85 12.47
N ALA A 130 -8.29 2.46 11.28
CA ALA A 130 -7.30 2.23 10.23
C ALA A 130 -5.89 2.68 10.68
N GLY A 131 -4.85 2.06 10.15
CA GLY A 131 -3.47 2.49 10.40
C GLY A 131 -3.17 3.83 9.73
N ASN A 132 -2.12 4.49 10.19
CA ASN A 132 -1.62 5.72 9.59
C ASN A 132 -0.68 5.40 8.40
N MET A 133 -0.52 6.36 7.51
CA MET A 133 0.52 6.35 6.49
C MET A 133 1.46 7.53 6.74
N THR A 134 2.76 7.23 6.75
CA THR A 134 3.82 8.24 6.82
C THR A 134 4.76 8.05 5.65
N ALA A 135 5.00 9.10 4.89
CA ALA A 135 5.90 9.09 3.74
C ALA A 135 6.94 10.19 3.83
N PHE A 136 8.20 9.84 3.55
CA PHE A 136 9.31 10.74 3.37
C PHE A 136 9.90 10.54 1.98
N THR A 137 9.95 11.60 1.17
CA THR A 137 10.52 11.55 -0.19
C THR A 137 10.89 12.95 -0.68
N LYS A 138 11.65 13.05 -1.80
CA LYS A 138 11.84 14.33 -2.49
C LYS A 138 10.62 14.68 -3.35
N ASN A 139 10.10 13.71 -4.10
CA ASN A 139 8.99 13.94 -5.02
C ASN A 139 7.88 12.93 -4.74
N PHE A 140 6.65 13.41 -4.56
CA PHE A 140 5.48 12.55 -4.39
C PHE A 140 4.44 12.89 -5.46
N SER A 141 4.04 11.91 -6.26
CA SER A 141 3.05 12.09 -7.32
C SER A 141 1.91 11.11 -7.19
N VAL A 142 0.67 11.62 -7.30
CA VAL A 142 -0.57 10.83 -7.40
C VAL A 142 -1.29 11.28 -8.65
N LEU A 143 -1.25 10.46 -9.69
CA LEU A 143 -1.63 10.86 -11.03
C LEU A 143 -2.71 9.93 -11.63
N ASP A 144 -3.52 10.48 -12.53
CA ASP A 144 -4.36 9.75 -13.48
C ASP A 144 -5.28 8.70 -12.83
N SER A 145 -6.11 9.16 -11.88
CA SER A 145 -7.06 8.33 -11.11
C SER A 145 -6.44 7.40 -10.07
N ALA A 146 -5.14 7.47 -9.84
CA ALA A 146 -4.52 6.78 -8.72
C ALA A 146 -5.00 7.37 -7.37
N THR A 147 -4.84 6.63 -6.29
CA THR A 147 -5.34 7.06 -4.98
C THR A 147 -4.38 6.73 -3.83
N ILE A 148 -4.35 7.61 -2.84
CA ILE A 148 -3.80 7.36 -1.51
C ILE A 148 -4.92 7.57 -0.48
N SER A 149 -5.03 6.68 0.51
CA SER A 149 -6.20 6.69 1.39
C SER A 149 -5.90 6.14 2.79
N GLY A 150 -6.53 6.78 3.79
CA GLY A 150 -6.63 6.28 5.16
C GLY A 150 -8.11 6.12 5.54
N ALA A 151 -8.83 5.18 4.91
CA ALA A 151 -10.28 5.07 5.00
C ALA A 151 -10.76 4.15 6.12
N SER A 152 -11.97 4.41 6.63
CA SER A 152 -12.71 3.47 7.45
C SER A 152 -14.11 3.27 6.89
N PHE A 153 -14.51 2.01 6.74
CA PHE A 153 -15.86 1.58 6.36
C PHE A 153 -16.61 0.94 7.54
N GLY A 154 -15.95 0.76 8.69
CA GLY A 154 -16.55 0.29 9.94
C GLY A 154 -16.81 1.45 10.90
N LYS A 155 -16.88 1.15 12.20
CA LYS A 155 -17.12 2.17 13.25
C LYS A 155 -15.84 2.89 13.70
N GLY A 156 -14.66 2.33 13.39
CA GLY A 156 -13.38 2.94 13.75
C GLY A 156 -13.08 4.18 12.90
N ASN A 157 -12.15 4.98 13.37
CA ASN A 157 -11.68 6.15 12.62
C ASN A 157 -10.79 5.74 11.45
N GLY A 158 -10.74 6.56 10.42
CA GLY A 158 -9.73 6.48 9.37
C GLY A 158 -8.31 6.72 9.92
N GLY A 159 -7.30 6.39 9.11
CA GLY A 159 -5.90 6.68 9.39
C GLY A 159 -5.50 8.09 8.95
N ASN A 160 -4.47 8.64 9.59
CA ASN A 160 -3.85 9.88 9.15
C ASN A 160 -2.89 9.61 7.99
N LEU A 161 -2.80 10.58 7.07
CA LEU A 161 -1.80 10.61 6.00
C LEU A 161 -0.83 11.76 6.33
N ASP A 162 0.43 11.43 6.54
CA ASP A 162 1.50 12.39 6.80
C ASP A 162 2.56 12.26 5.70
N ILE A 163 2.62 13.25 4.81
CA ILE A 163 3.47 13.24 3.62
C ILE A 163 4.48 14.37 3.74
N ASN A 164 5.74 14.00 3.92
CA ASN A 164 6.88 14.90 4.01
C ASN A 164 7.66 14.86 2.69
N THR A 165 7.51 15.87 1.87
CA THR A 165 8.08 15.92 0.52
C THR A 165 8.49 17.33 0.13
N GLN A 166 9.46 17.46 -0.80
CA GLN A 166 9.81 18.74 -1.40
C GLN A 166 8.82 19.14 -2.49
N THR A 167 8.33 18.15 -3.27
CA THR A 167 7.35 18.37 -4.34
C THR A 167 6.20 17.39 -4.20
N LEU A 168 4.97 17.90 -4.16
CA LEU A 168 3.75 17.10 -4.19
C LEU A 168 2.96 17.45 -5.45
N GLU A 169 2.66 16.45 -6.28
CA GLU A 169 1.76 16.59 -7.41
C GLU A 169 0.56 15.64 -7.24
N VAL A 170 -0.66 16.20 -7.25
CA VAL A 170 -1.90 15.44 -7.31
C VAL A 170 -2.68 15.92 -8.50
N ARG A 171 -2.75 15.12 -9.57
CA ARG A 171 -3.36 15.52 -10.84
C ARG A 171 -4.15 14.38 -11.45
N GLY A 172 -5.42 14.68 -11.81
CA GLY A 172 -6.22 13.80 -12.65
C GLY A 172 -5.95 14.04 -14.14
N SER A 173 -6.04 13.00 -14.96
CA SER A 173 -6.19 13.19 -16.41
C SER A 173 -7.60 13.69 -16.65
N GLY A 174 -7.77 14.97 -16.96
CA GLY A 174 -9.02 15.49 -17.47
C GLY A 174 -9.36 14.73 -18.76
N LEU A 175 -10.56 14.15 -18.82
CA LEU A 175 -11.12 13.76 -20.10
C LEU A 175 -11.40 15.08 -20.85
N GLY A 176 -10.51 15.42 -21.80
CA GLY A 176 -10.74 16.48 -22.75
C GLY A 176 -11.77 16.04 -23.81
#